data_ac5837c6abfeb91d2ca4fb894d7de60b
#
_entry.id   ac5837c6abfeb91d2ca4fb894d7de60b
#
_cell.length_a   1.000
_cell.length_b   1.000
_cell.length_c   1.000
_cell.angle_alpha   90.00
_cell.angle_beta   90.00
_cell.angle_gamma   90.00
#
_symmetry.space_group_name_H-M   'P 1'
#
loop_
_entity.id
_entity.type
_entity.pdbx_description
1 polymer ?
#
loop_
_entity_poly.entity_id
_entity_poly.type
_entity_poly.pdbx_seq_one_letter_code
_entity_poly.pdbx_strand_id
1 'polypeptide(L)'
;MWDKHYFWAHPNHHITQTMETKRQKQINELIRRQFSMVLQDEGSYIFERALVTVTRVVVSPDLQSAKVYLSVFNTENKLEVMQSMEENIFRLRHALASKVGKQLRKVPELKFFLDDSLDEFFKMDQLLAKLRADNQMGTEEE
;
A
#
# COMPACT_ATOMS: atom_id res chain seq x y z
N MET A 1 10.55 21.12 -9.33
CA MET A 1 10.25 20.08 -8.34
C MET A 1 9.59 18.89 -9.03
N TRP A 2 10.03 17.72 -8.73
CA TRP A 2 9.51 16.54 -9.39
C TRP A 2 8.13 16.18 -8.88
N ASP A 3 7.19 16.07 -9.80
CA ASP A 3 5.90 15.47 -9.53
C ASP A 3 6.13 13.97 -9.31
N LYS A 4 5.50 13.41 -8.29
CA LYS A 4 5.59 11.97 -8.01
C LYS A 4 5.13 11.13 -9.19
N HIS A 5 4.09 11.57 -9.88
CA HIS A 5 3.58 10.86 -11.06
C HIS A 5 4.57 10.87 -12.20
N TYR A 6 5.23 12.01 -12.42
CA TYR A 6 6.25 12.11 -13.43
C TYR A 6 7.41 11.15 -13.15
N PHE A 7 7.86 11.13 -11.87
CA PHE A 7 8.95 10.25 -11.46
C PHE A 7 8.61 8.78 -11.70
N TRP A 8 7.40 8.35 -11.35
CA TRP A 8 6.95 6.97 -11.53
C TRP A 8 6.80 6.59 -13.00
N ALA A 9 6.47 7.54 -13.84
CA ALA A 9 6.34 7.32 -15.27
C ALA A 9 7.67 7.39 -16.02
N HIS A 10 8.71 7.87 -15.37
CA HIS A 10 10.00 8.09 -15.98
C HIS A 10 10.75 6.76 -16.20
N PRO A 11 11.42 6.55 -17.36
CA PRO A 11 12.14 5.30 -17.62
C PRO A 11 13.22 4.96 -16.59
N ASN A 12 13.80 5.97 -15.97
CA ASN A 12 14.86 5.78 -14.96
C ASN A 12 14.32 5.24 -13.65
N HIS A 13 13.02 5.08 -13.51
CA HIS A 13 12.43 4.51 -12.32
C HIS A 13 12.98 3.13 -12.01
N HIS A 14 13.18 2.30 -13.03
CA HIS A 14 13.75 0.97 -12.85
C HIS A 14 15.17 1.01 -12.31
N ILE A 15 15.95 1.97 -12.75
CA ILE A 15 17.33 2.16 -12.28
C ILE A 15 17.30 2.50 -10.78
N THR A 16 16.40 3.37 -10.36
CA THR A 16 16.27 3.73 -8.96
C THR A 16 15.92 2.52 -8.11
N GLN A 17 15.00 1.67 -8.58
CA GLN A 17 14.63 0.44 -7.86
C GLN A 17 15.78 -0.55 -7.78
N THR A 18 16.57 -0.70 -8.85
CA THR A 18 17.69 -1.63 -8.84
C THR A 18 18.83 -1.19 -7.95
N MET A 19 18.86 0.10 -7.56
CA MET A 19 19.85 0.63 -6.64
C MET A 19 19.46 0.43 -5.17
N GLU A 20 18.30 -0.13 -4.91
CA GLU A 20 17.86 -0.44 -3.57
C GLU A 20 18.76 -1.52 -2.95
N THR A 21 19.27 -1.26 -1.74
CA THR A 21 20.18 -2.19 -1.09
C THR A 21 19.43 -3.41 -0.55
N LYS A 22 20.19 -4.48 -0.29
CA LYS A 22 19.64 -5.68 0.34
C LYS A 22 19.02 -5.35 1.69
N ARG A 23 19.65 -4.46 2.45
CA ARG A 23 19.15 -4.03 3.76
C ARG A 23 17.81 -3.32 3.63
N GLN A 24 17.69 -2.44 2.65
CA GLN A 24 16.42 -1.76 2.38
C GLN A 24 15.31 -2.76 2.06
N LYS A 25 15.61 -3.75 1.22
CA LYS A 25 14.63 -4.78 0.85
C LYS A 25 14.18 -5.59 2.05
N GLN A 26 15.10 -5.95 2.93
CA GLN A 26 14.80 -6.70 4.15
C GLN A 26 13.90 -5.90 5.08
N ILE A 27 14.19 -4.61 5.24
CA ILE A 27 13.40 -3.74 6.10
C ILE A 27 12.02 -3.47 5.48
N ASN A 28 11.94 -3.28 4.16
CA ASN A 28 10.68 -3.13 3.47
C ASN A 28 9.75 -4.31 3.76
N GLU A 29 10.26 -5.52 3.64
CA GLU A 29 9.48 -6.73 3.85
C GLU A 29 9.11 -6.92 5.32
N LEU A 30 10.02 -6.60 6.23
CA LEU A 30 9.76 -6.66 7.66
C LEU A 30 8.61 -5.72 8.04
N ILE A 31 8.69 -4.46 7.60
CA ILE A 31 7.66 -3.48 7.91
C ILE A 31 6.35 -3.88 7.26
N ARG A 32 6.37 -4.33 6.01
CA ARG A 32 5.15 -4.75 5.31
C ARG A 32 4.41 -5.83 6.11
N ARG A 33 5.11 -6.86 6.54
CA ARG A 33 4.51 -7.95 7.29
C ARG A 33 4.02 -7.52 8.66
N GLN A 34 4.85 -6.82 9.40
CA GLN A 34 4.51 -6.45 10.78
C GLN A 34 3.44 -5.36 10.82
N PHE A 35 3.49 -4.41 9.90
CA PHE A 35 2.47 -3.38 9.84
C PHE A 35 1.11 -3.93 9.39
N SER A 36 1.11 -4.93 8.54
CA SER A 36 -0.13 -5.64 8.19
C SER A 36 -0.79 -6.24 9.43
N MET A 37 0.00 -6.80 10.33
CA MET A 37 -0.51 -7.32 11.61
C MET A 37 -1.01 -6.20 12.52
N VAL A 38 -0.31 -5.07 12.55
CA VAL A 38 -0.74 -3.89 13.29
C VAL A 38 -2.13 -3.45 12.81
N LEU A 39 -2.32 -3.38 11.50
CA LEU A 39 -3.60 -2.97 10.94
C LEU A 39 -4.73 -3.95 11.27
N GLN A 40 -4.43 -5.23 11.35
CA GLN A 40 -5.42 -6.22 11.80
C GLN A 40 -5.82 -5.99 13.25
N ASP A 41 -4.84 -5.72 14.12
CA ASP A 41 -5.07 -5.54 15.54
C ASP A 41 -5.76 -4.22 15.86
N GLU A 42 -5.38 -3.12 15.17
CA GLU A 42 -5.84 -1.77 15.47
C GLU A 42 -6.97 -1.29 14.56
N GLY A 43 -7.25 -2.04 13.49
CA GLY A 43 -8.14 -1.59 12.43
C GLY A 43 -9.54 -1.22 12.86
N SER A 44 -10.14 -2.02 13.75
CA SER A 44 -11.51 -1.78 14.19
C SER A 44 -11.69 -0.44 14.91
N TYR A 45 -10.61 0.06 15.52
CA TYR A 45 -10.65 1.37 16.21
C TYR A 45 -10.48 2.54 15.23
N ILE A 46 -9.80 2.31 14.11
CA ILE A 46 -9.36 3.39 13.23
C ILE A 46 -10.29 3.55 12.04
N PHE A 47 -10.68 2.46 11.39
CA PHE A 47 -11.43 2.53 10.15
C PHE A 47 -12.65 1.61 10.11
N GLU A 48 -13.14 1.20 11.25
CA GLU A 48 -14.39 0.44 11.42
C GLU A 48 -14.54 -0.74 10.46
N ARG A 49 -15.39 -0.60 9.43
CA ARG A 49 -15.69 -1.67 8.47
C ARG A 49 -14.76 -1.69 7.26
N ALA A 50 -14.02 -0.64 7.05
CA ALA A 50 -13.11 -0.61 5.91
C ALA A 50 -12.00 -1.64 6.09
N LEU A 51 -11.54 -2.21 4.99
CA LEU A 51 -10.39 -3.09 4.98
C LEU A 51 -9.19 -2.33 4.42
N VAL A 52 -8.13 -2.28 5.20
CA VAL A 52 -6.90 -1.61 4.80
C VAL A 52 -5.79 -2.64 4.78
N THR A 53 -5.13 -2.78 3.63
CA THR A 53 -4.02 -3.71 3.47
C THR A 53 -2.78 -2.96 2.99
N VAL A 54 -1.62 -3.45 3.43
CA VAL A 54 -0.33 -2.90 2.98
C VAL A 54 0.03 -3.60 1.67
N THR A 55 0.15 -2.82 0.60
CA THR A 55 0.52 -3.37 -0.70
C THR A 55 2.02 -3.31 -0.91
N ARG A 56 2.67 -2.27 -0.41
CA ARG A 56 4.10 -2.09 -0.59
C ARG A 56 4.67 -1.15 0.46
N VAL A 57 5.92 -1.38 0.83
CA VAL A 57 6.68 -0.49 1.70
C VAL A 57 8.00 -0.17 1.02
N VAL A 58 8.39 1.09 1.02
CA VAL A 58 9.66 1.54 0.46
C VAL A 58 10.34 2.44 1.48
N VAL A 59 11.44 1.97 2.08
CA VAL A 59 12.23 2.79 3.00
C VAL A 59 13.24 3.61 2.23
N SER A 60 13.59 4.77 2.80
CA SER A 60 14.62 5.63 2.23
C SER A 60 16.00 4.98 2.43
N PRO A 61 17.00 5.38 1.60
CA PRO A 61 18.35 4.81 1.74
C PRO A 61 18.98 5.01 3.11
N ASP A 62 18.66 6.12 3.79
CA ASP A 62 19.14 6.41 5.14
C ASP A 62 18.29 5.74 6.23
N LEU A 63 17.25 5.02 5.84
CA LEU A 63 16.32 4.31 6.74
C LEU A 63 15.56 5.24 7.70
N GLN A 64 15.46 6.53 7.39
CA GLN A 64 14.79 7.50 8.24
C GLN A 64 13.30 7.61 7.95
N SER A 65 12.86 7.25 6.77
CA SER A 65 11.46 7.31 6.40
C SER A 65 11.04 6.06 5.63
N ALA A 66 9.77 5.74 5.72
CA ALA A 66 9.18 4.62 5.00
C ALA A 66 7.87 5.07 4.35
N LYS A 67 7.76 4.84 3.07
CA LYS A 67 6.51 5.05 2.34
C LYS A 67 5.71 3.75 2.42
N VAL A 68 4.53 3.84 2.99
CA VAL A 68 3.64 2.70 3.15
C VAL A 68 2.46 2.89 2.22
N TYR A 69 2.35 2.02 1.24
CA TYR A 69 1.25 2.06 0.27
C TYR A 69 0.13 1.17 0.77
N LEU A 70 -1.06 1.73 0.83
CA LEU A 70 -2.22 1.09 1.42
C LEU A 70 -3.33 0.95 0.39
N SER A 71 -3.96 -0.20 0.35
CA SER A 71 -5.17 -0.42 -0.42
C SER A 71 -6.36 -0.42 0.54
N VAL A 72 -7.39 0.33 0.20
CA VAL A 72 -8.58 0.50 1.05
C VAL A 72 -9.78 -0.07 0.32
N PHE A 73 -10.48 -0.99 0.97
CA PHE A 73 -11.66 -1.65 0.44
C PHE A 73 -12.84 -1.49 1.38
N ASN A 74 -14.02 -1.83 0.90
CA ASN A 74 -15.25 -1.87 1.67
C ASN A 74 -15.64 -0.51 2.25
N THR A 75 -15.34 0.55 1.53
CA THR A 75 -15.75 1.91 1.88
C THR A 75 -15.88 2.73 0.61
N GLU A 76 -16.80 3.68 0.62
CA GLU A 76 -16.97 4.63 -0.48
C GLU A 76 -16.04 5.83 -0.32
N ASN A 77 -15.55 6.06 0.89
CA ASN A 77 -14.73 7.23 1.20
C ASN A 77 -13.33 6.81 1.68
N LYS A 78 -12.48 6.48 0.70
CA LYS A 78 -11.10 6.06 0.97
C LYS A 78 -10.26 7.16 1.58
N LEU A 79 -10.50 8.40 1.20
CA LEU A 79 -9.73 9.53 1.72
C LEU A 79 -10.00 9.75 3.21
N GLU A 80 -11.23 9.52 3.64
CA GLU A 80 -11.57 9.59 5.06
C GLU A 80 -10.81 8.54 5.86
N VAL A 81 -10.70 7.33 5.32
CA VAL A 81 -9.92 6.25 5.95
C VAL A 81 -8.45 6.65 6.02
N MET A 82 -7.89 7.20 4.94
CA MET A 82 -6.51 7.67 4.93
C MET A 82 -6.29 8.76 5.96
N GLN A 83 -7.25 9.67 6.12
CA GLN A 83 -7.18 10.72 7.14
C GLN A 83 -7.17 10.12 8.54
N SER A 84 -8.01 9.13 8.79
CA SER A 84 -8.03 8.42 10.07
C SER A 84 -6.69 7.74 10.36
N MET A 85 -6.06 7.18 9.35
CA MET A 85 -4.72 6.60 9.47
C MET A 85 -3.70 7.65 9.89
N GLU A 86 -3.73 8.82 9.25
CA GLU A 86 -2.81 9.92 9.59
C GLU A 86 -3.04 10.44 11.00
N GLU A 87 -4.28 10.54 11.42
CA GLU A 87 -4.61 10.99 12.78
C GLU A 87 -4.12 10.03 13.85
N ASN A 88 -3.99 8.75 13.50
CA ASN A 88 -3.57 7.69 14.42
C ASN A 88 -2.13 7.25 14.18
N ILE A 89 -1.34 8.05 13.48
CA ILE A 89 0.00 7.65 13.05
C ILE A 89 0.92 7.30 14.23
N PHE A 90 0.85 8.06 15.32
CA PHE A 90 1.70 7.79 16.50
C PHE A 90 1.33 6.47 17.16
N ARG A 91 0.04 6.19 17.26
CA ARG A 91 -0.43 4.92 17.80
C ARG A 91 0.01 3.75 16.93
N LEU A 92 -0.14 3.88 15.64
CA LEU A 92 0.27 2.84 14.68
C LEU A 92 1.77 2.63 14.68
N ARG A 93 2.53 3.71 14.73
CA ARG A 93 3.98 3.63 14.79
C ARG A 93 4.46 2.97 16.07
N HIS A 94 3.82 3.29 17.19
CA HIS A 94 4.14 2.67 18.49
C HIS A 94 3.85 1.17 18.45
N ALA A 95 2.71 0.77 17.90
CA ALA A 95 2.35 -0.64 17.76
C ALA A 95 3.35 -1.37 16.87
N LEU A 96 3.78 -0.73 15.77
CA LEU A 96 4.80 -1.30 14.90
C LEU A 96 6.13 -1.45 15.64
N ALA A 97 6.53 -0.43 16.39
CA ALA A 97 7.77 -0.47 17.16
C ALA A 97 7.81 -1.65 18.13
N SER A 98 6.67 -1.97 18.74
CA SER A 98 6.57 -3.13 19.63
C SER A 98 6.85 -4.44 18.91
N LYS A 99 6.49 -4.52 17.62
CA LYS A 99 6.66 -5.75 16.84
C LYS A 99 8.06 -5.87 16.22
N VAL A 100 8.71 -4.76 15.89
CA VAL A 100 10.00 -4.76 15.18
C VAL A 100 11.18 -4.33 16.05
N GLY A 101 10.97 -4.06 17.32
CA GLY A 101 11.98 -3.48 18.21
C GLY A 101 13.24 -4.31 18.34
N LYS A 102 13.19 -5.62 18.08
CA LYS A 102 14.37 -6.49 18.12
C LYS A 102 15.21 -6.39 16.84
N GLN A 103 14.57 -6.04 15.72
CA GLN A 103 15.22 -6.00 14.41
C GLN A 103 15.63 -4.59 14.01
N LEU A 104 14.95 -3.57 14.51
CA LEU A 104 15.20 -2.18 14.17
C LEU A 104 15.43 -1.36 15.44
N ARG A 105 16.52 -0.61 15.47
CA ARG A 105 16.79 0.30 16.58
C ARG A 105 15.79 1.45 16.62
N LYS A 106 15.41 1.93 15.45
CA LYS A 106 14.51 3.06 15.30
C LYS A 106 13.54 2.75 14.17
N VAL A 107 12.26 2.94 14.42
CA VAL A 107 11.24 2.80 13.40
C VAL A 107 11.29 4.05 12.50
N PRO A 108 11.37 3.87 11.19
CA PRO A 108 11.34 5.01 10.27
C PRO A 108 10.05 5.83 10.44
N GLU A 109 10.11 7.10 10.05
CA GLU A 109 8.91 7.92 9.96
C GLU A 109 8.00 7.34 8.88
N LEU A 110 6.75 7.05 9.25
CA LEU A 110 5.79 6.45 8.33
C LEU A 110 5.08 7.52 7.52
N LYS A 111 4.96 7.28 6.22
CA LYS A 111 4.19 8.11 5.30
C LYS A 111 3.23 7.21 4.55
N PHE A 112 1.94 7.54 4.61
CA PHE A 112 0.90 6.71 4.01
C PHE A 112 0.50 7.23 2.65
N PHE A 113 0.36 6.32 1.70
CA PHE A 113 -0.09 6.63 0.34
C PHE A 113 -1.18 5.65 -0.05
N LEU A 114 -2.23 6.16 -0.68
CA LEU A 114 -3.28 5.32 -1.20
C LEU A 114 -2.80 4.65 -2.49
N ASP A 115 -2.92 3.33 -2.54
CA ASP A 115 -2.57 2.55 -3.72
C ASP A 115 -3.85 2.02 -4.36
N ASP A 116 -4.22 2.58 -5.50
CA ASP A 116 -5.42 2.20 -6.24
C ASP A 116 -5.18 1.11 -7.27
N SER A 117 -3.96 0.59 -7.35
CA SER A 117 -3.61 -0.39 -8.38
C SER A 117 -4.48 -1.65 -8.32
N LEU A 118 -4.84 -2.12 -7.13
CA LEU A 118 -5.72 -3.27 -6.97
C LEU A 118 -7.14 -2.97 -7.42
N ASP A 119 -7.66 -1.79 -7.12
CA ASP A 119 -8.98 -1.37 -7.58
C ASP A 119 -9.05 -1.32 -9.09
N GLU A 120 -8.03 -0.74 -9.72
CA GLU A 120 -7.94 -0.69 -11.17
C GLU A 120 -7.87 -2.09 -11.77
N PHE A 121 -7.13 -2.98 -11.14
CA PHE A 121 -7.04 -4.37 -11.57
C PHE A 121 -8.40 -5.06 -11.52
N PHE A 122 -9.13 -4.90 -10.42
CA PHE A 122 -10.46 -5.50 -10.28
C PHE A 122 -11.46 -4.93 -11.27
N LYS A 123 -11.42 -3.62 -11.51
CA LYS A 123 -12.28 -3.00 -12.52
C LYS A 123 -11.98 -3.54 -13.91
N MET A 124 -10.72 -3.68 -14.24
CA MET A 124 -10.29 -4.25 -15.51
C MET A 124 -10.74 -5.71 -15.65
N ASP A 125 -10.58 -6.50 -14.60
CA ASP A 125 -10.99 -7.89 -14.59
C ASP A 125 -12.49 -8.04 -14.78
N GLN A 126 -13.30 -7.20 -14.12
CA GLN A 126 -14.74 -7.17 -14.29
C GLN A 126 -15.14 -6.78 -15.72
N LEU A 127 -14.44 -5.79 -16.28
CA LEU A 127 -14.69 -5.36 -17.65
C LEU A 127 -14.38 -6.47 -18.64
N LEU A 128 -13.26 -7.16 -18.46
CA LEU A 128 -12.88 -8.28 -19.31
C LEU A 128 -13.89 -9.42 -19.22
N ALA A 129 -14.37 -9.72 -18.02
CA ALA A 129 -15.39 -10.74 -17.82
C ALA A 129 -16.68 -10.38 -18.56
N LYS A 130 -17.08 -9.11 -18.48
CA LYS A 130 -18.27 -8.61 -19.18
C LYS A 130 -18.10 -8.71 -20.70
N LEU A 131 -16.94 -8.33 -21.21
CA LEU A 131 -16.65 -8.42 -22.65
C LEU A 131 -16.68 -9.86 -23.15
N ARG A 132 -16.16 -10.79 -22.35
CA ARG A 132 -16.21 -12.21 -22.70
C ARG A 132 -17.66 -12.72 -22.76
N ALA A 133 -18.48 -12.33 -21.79
CA ALA A 133 -19.89 -12.69 -21.77
C ALA A 133 -20.62 -12.12 -22.99
N ASP A 134 -20.38 -10.85 -23.33
CA ASP A 134 -20.98 -10.21 -24.50
C ASP A 134 -20.53 -10.90 -25.79
N ASN A 135 -19.27 -11.27 -25.91
CA ASN A 135 -18.77 -12.00 -27.08
C ASN A 135 -19.39 -13.38 -27.21
N GLN A 136 -19.55 -14.09 -26.09
CA GLN A 136 -20.21 -15.39 -26.10
C GLN A 136 -21.66 -15.29 -26.52
N MET A 137 -22.36 -14.27 -26.04
CA MET A 137 -23.74 -14.01 -26.40
C MET A 137 -23.85 -13.65 -27.89
N GLY A 138 -22.94 -12.84 -28.38
CA GLY A 138 -22.89 -12.48 -29.80
C GLY A 138 -22.63 -13.69 -30.71
N THR A 139 -21.79 -14.60 -30.25
CA THR A 139 -21.49 -15.83 -30.99
C THR A 139 -22.71 -16.75 -31.06
N GLU A 140 -23.45 -16.85 -29.97
CA GLU A 140 -24.65 -17.67 -29.91
C GLU A 140 -25.76 -17.15 -30.82
N GLU A 141 -25.86 -15.86 -31.05
CA GLU A 141 -26.83 -15.24 -31.90
C GLU A 141 -26.56 -15.47 -33.38
N GLU A 142 -25.38 -15.77 -33.75
CA GLU A 142 -24.98 -16.09 -35.12
C GLU A 142 -25.27 -17.54 -35.47
#